data_5f71d20be17c17625dd445a6101c7df5
#
_entry.id   5f71d20be17c17625dd445a6101c7df5
#
_cell.length_a   1.000
_cell.length_b   1.000
_cell.length_c   1.000
_cell.angle_alpha   90.00
_cell.angle_beta   90.00
_cell.angle_gamma   90.00
#
_symmetry.space_group_name_H-M   'P 1'
#
loop_
_entity.id
_entity.type
_entity.pdbx_description
1 polymer ?
#
loop_
_entity_poly.entity_id
_entity_poly.type
_entity_poly.pdbx_seq_one_letter_code
_entity_poly.pdbx_strand_id
1 'polypeptide(L)'
;GLQRGEADLALAGGVNVPLSQGLARFLDDLGMISESGRSSTFDSAADGFVRSDGCGIIALKRLSDAEAAGDRIWGVIRGSAINQNGASAGLTVPNGPAQERVLEEALAQSGFAPADVDYLEAHGAGSALGDPIEIQAASAVYGRGRPDDRPLLLGSVKANIGHLEWAAGIASLIKTVLAMRQGSIPRQIHFENPSENIDWNRLPVRVTASPTPWPDGNGRAPVAAVSAFGMSGTNANVVVTGYESAQSPPTQLDGVRVPVGAAVQVPPAGAGAPASGACAPRNLRLLSLSAKSGAALRGLAERYAEWLDLQDG
;
A
#
# COMPACT_ATOMS: atom_id res chain seq x y z
N GLY A 1 -14.02 -13.09 8.26
CA GLY A 1 -14.46 -14.31 7.54
C GLY A 1 -13.56 -15.49 7.85
N LEU A 2 -12.30 -15.49 7.42
CA LEU A 2 -11.36 -16.62 7.55
C LEU A 2 -11.19 -17.13 8.98
N GLN A 3 -10.92 -16.25 9.96
CA GLN A 3 -10.74 -16.64 11.37
C GLN A 3 -12.00 -17.20 12.02
N ARG A 4 -13.19 -16.83 11.51
CA ARG A 4 -14.49 -17.32 12.00
C ARG A 4 -14.96 -18.59 11.28
N GLY A 5 -14.19 -19.09 10.29
CA GLY A 5 -14.58 -20.24 9.49
C GLY A 5 -15.72 -19.97 8.50
N GLU A 6 -16.04 -18.70 8.22
CA GLU A 6 -17.07 -18.30 7.26
C GLU A 6 -16.59 -18.47 5.80
N ALA A 7 -15.28 -18.51 5.60
CA ALA A 7 -14.63 -18.76 4.32
C ALA A 7 -13.30 -19.48 4.54
N ASP A 8 -12.86 -20.26 3.56
CA ASP A 8 -11.58 -20.97 3.57
C ASP A 8 -10.53 -20.25 2.71
N LEU A 9 -10.99 -19.44 1.77
CA LEU A 9 -10.18 -18.59 0.90
C LEU A 9 -10.88 -17.24 0.76
N ALA A 10 -10.11 -16.15 0.80
CA ALA A 10 -10.61 -14.82 0.55
C ALA A 10 -9.72 -14.08 -0.46
N LEU A 11 -10.34 -13.27 -1.29
CA LEU A 11 -9.62 -12.30 -2.12
C LEU A 11 -9.83 -10.91 -1.54
N ALA A 12 -8.74 -10.19 -1.34
CA ALA A 12 -8.77 -8.79 -0.91
C ALA A 12 -8.02 -7.94 -1.93
N GLY A 13 -8.58 -6.79 -2.28
CA GLY A 13 -7.94 -5.95 -3.29
C GLY A 13 -8.57 -4.58 -3.43
N GLY A 14 -7.98 -3.79 -4.28
CA GLY A 14 -8.44 -2.47 -4.65
C GLY A 14 -8.13 -2.19 -6.10
N VAL A 15 -8.96 -1.36 -6.71
CA VAL A 15 -8.78 -0.86 -8.08
C VAL A 15 -9.06 0.64 -8.09
N ASN A 16 -8.23 1.37 -8.80
CA ASN A 16 -8.43 2.79 -9.07
C ASN A 16 -8.24 3.08 -10.55
N VAL A 17 -9.21 3.76 -11.14
CA VAL A 17 -9.15 4.24 -12.54
C VAL A 17 -9.68 5.67 -12.53
N PRO A 18 -8.83 6.70 -12.54
CA PRO A 18 -9.23 8.11 -12.38
C PRO A 18 -9.79 8.67 -13.69
N LEU A 19 -11.00 8.28 -14.06
CA LEU A 19 -11.68 8.72 -15.29
C LEU A 19 -12.39 10.07 -15.15
N SER A 20 -12.71 10.49 -13.93
CA SER A 20 -13.48 11.73 -13.68
C SER A 20 -12.59 12.96 -13.63
N GLN A 21 -12.77 13.87 -14.58
CA GLN A 21 -12.15 15.21 -14.54
C GLN A 21 -12.73 16.08 -13.40
N GLY A 22 -13.99 15.87 -13.02
CA GLY A 22 -14.63 16.59 -11.93
C GLY A 22 -13.96 16.31 -10.59
N LEU A 23 -13.66 15.03 -10.30
CA LEU A 23 -12.92 14.67 -9.09
C LEU A 23 -11.48 15.19 -9.12
N ALA A 24 -10.84 15.20 -10.29
CA ALA A 24 -9.49 15.75 -10.43
C ALA A 24 -9.47 17.25 -10.07
N ARG A 25 -10.38 18.02 -10.62
CA ARG A 25 -10.51 19.46 -10.30
C ARG A 25 -10.84 19.69 -8.83
N PHE A 26 -11.75 18.92 -8.27
CA PHE A 26 -12.10 19.03 -6.85
C PHE A 26 -10.89 18.82 -5.93
N LEU A 27 -10.05 17.81 -6.22
CA LEU A 27 -8.84 17.55 -5.43
C LEU A 27 -7.78 18.64 -5.64
N ASP A 28 -7.70 19.19 -6.84
CA ASP A 28 -6.83 20.31 -7.19
C ASP A 28 -7.26 21.59 -6.47
N ASP A 29 -8.55 21.92 -6.50
CA ASP A 29 -9.14 23.04 -5.76
C ASP A 29 -8.90 22.94 -4.24
N LEU A 30 -8.76 21.73 -3.70
CA LEU A 30 -8.40 21.48 -2.30
C LEU A 30 -6.89 21.56 -2.03
N GLY A 31 -6.06 21.81 -3.05
CA GLY A 31 -4.60 21.85 -2.92
C GLY A 31 -3.98 20.50 -2.55
N MET A 32 -4.61 19.37 -2.96
CA MET A 32 -4.13 18.03 -2.65
C MET A 32 -3.24 17.45 -3.75
N ILE A 33 -3.32 17.99 -4.96
CA ILE A 33 -2.56 17.52 -6.13
C ILE A 33 -1.23 18.26 -6.20
N SER A 34 -0.16 17.52 -6.41
CA SER A 34 1.18 18.07 -6.55
C SER A 34 1.31 18.88 -7.85
N GLU A 35 1.69 20.13 -7.74
CA GLU A 35 2.03 21.00 -8.89
C GLU A 35 3.35 20.57 -9.54
N SER A 36 4.29 20.03 -8.74
CA SER A 36 5.57 19.53 -9.23
C SER A 36 5.46 18.20 -9.99
N GLY A 37 4.28 17.54 -9.97
CA GLY A 37 4.05 16.25 -10.59
C GLY A 37 4.81 15.09 -9.90
N ARG A 38 5.12 15.24 -8.61
CA ARG A 38 5.82 14.25 -7.79
C ARG A 38 5.18 14.10 -6.43
N SER A 39 5.11 12.87 -5.92
CA SER A 39 4.77 12.63 -4.52
C SER A 39 6.08 12.65 -3.71
N SER A 40 6.46 13.85 -3.23
CA SER A 40 7.71 14.06 -2.49
C SER A 40 7.52 13.76 -1.00
N THR A 41 7.27 12.48 -0.70
CA THR A 41 6.94 12.01 0.66
C THR A 41 8.06 12.34 1.64
N PHE A 42 7.72 12.99 2.77
CA PHE A 42 8.61 13.41 3.87
C PHE A 42 9.63 14.50 3.50
N ASP A 43 9.64 14.97 2.27
CA ASP A 43 10.56 16.01 1.80
C ASP A 43 10.00 17.41 2.07
N SER A 44 10.89 18.41 2.13
CA SER A 44 10.52 19.80 2.25
C SER A 44 9.76 20.34 1.03
N ALA A 45 9.92 19.67 -0.13
CA ALA A 45 9.20 19.96 -1.37
C ALA A 45 7.83 19.25 -1.45
N ALA A 46 7.32 18.69 -0.34
CA ALA A 46 6.01 18.05 -0.29
C ALA A 46 4.90 19.07 -0.56
N ASP A 47 4.29 19.01 -1.75
CA ASP A 47 3.26 19.93 -2.25
C ASP A 47 1.93 19.24 -2.59
N GLY A 48 1.80 17.93 -2.27
CA GLY A 48 0.65 17.12 -2.59
C GLY A 48 1.05 15.77 -3.20
N PHE A 49 0.08 15.06 -3.77
CA PHE A 49 0.31 13.75 -4.39
C PHE A 49 0.01 13.77 -5.89
N VAL A 50 0.61 12.82 -6.59
CA VAL A 50 0.26 12.51 -7.99
C VAL A 50 -0.80 11.41 -7.99
N ARG A 51 -1.92 11.63 -8.68
CA ARG A 51 -2.94 10.61 -8.88
C ARG A 51 -2.45 9.54 -9.84
N SER A 52 -2.80 8.30 -9.57
CA SER A 52 -2.41 7.17 -10.41
C SER A 52 -3.52 6.13 -10.50
N ASP A 53 -3.51 5.35 -11.57
CA ASP A 53 -4.36 4.18 -11.74
C ASP A 53 -3.62 2.89 -11.39
N GLY A 54 -4.38 1.89 -11.05
CA GLY A 54 -3.83 0.57 -10.75
C GLY A 54 -4.81 -0.37 -10.10
N CYS A 55 -4.41 -1.63 -10.03
CA CYS A 55 -5.17 -2.70 -9.39
C CYS A 55 -4.20 -3.62 -8.65
N GLY A 56 -4.59 -4.00 -7.43
CA GLY A 56 -3.89 -5.02 -6.66
C GLY A 56 -4.89 -5.98 -6.04
N ILE A 57 -4.60 -7.28 -6.10
CA ILE A 57 -5.41 -8.33 -5.48
C ILE A 57 -4.47 -9.31 -4.80
N ILE A 58 -4.82 -9.71 -3.58
CA ILE A 58 -4.14 -10.76 -2.83
C ILE A 58 -5.10 -11.88 -2.48
N ALA A 59 -4.60 -13.11 -2.45
CA ALA A 59 -5.31 -14.26 -1.92
C ALA A 59 -4.91 -14.45 -0.45
N LEU A 60 -5.90 -14.64 0.40
CA LEU A 60 -5.74 -14.84 1.83
C LEU A 60 -6.31 -16.20 2.24
N LYS A 61 -5.59 -16.90 3.10
CA LYS A 61 -5.97 -18.18 3.67
C LYS A 61 -5.53 -18.24 5.13
N ARG A 62 -6.18 -19.04 5.98
CA ARG A 62 -5.63 -19.29 7.31
C ARG A 62 -4.25 -19.92 7.17
N LEU A 63 -3.32 -19.51 8.03
CA LEU A 63 -1.93 -20.00 7.97
C LEU A 63 -1.87 -21.53 8.05
N SER A 64 -2.58 -22.14 9.00
CA SER A 64 -2.65 -23.60 9.17
C SER A 64 -3.14 -24.32 7.92
N ASP A 65 -4.13 -23.76 7.22
CA ASP A 65 -4.71 -24.38 6.03
C ASP A 65 -3.78 -24.22 4.82
N ALA A 66 -3.07 -23.09 4.73
CA ALA A 66 -2.08 -22.84 3.70
C ALA A 66 -0.87 -23.78 3.86
N GLU A 67 -0.40 -23.97 5.09
CA GLU A 67 0.68 -24.91 5.41
C GLU A 67 0.27 -26.36 5.12
N ALA A 68 -0.93 -26.78 5.57
CA ALA A 68 -1.46 -28.13 5.31
C ALA A 68 -1.65 -28.41 3.82
N ALA A 69 -2.00 -27.38 3.03
CA ALA A 69 -2.16 -27.51 1.57
C ALA A 69 -0.83 -27.40 0.81
N GLY A 70 0.27 -27.06 1.46
CA GLY A 70 1.56 -26.80 0.81
C GLY A 70 1.55 -25.56 -0.06
N ASP A 71 0.70 -24.58 0.25
CA ASP A 71 0.58 -23.34 -0.50
C ASP A 71 1.85 -22.49 -0.36
N ARG A 72 2.16 -21.73 -1.41
CA ARG A 72 3.24 -20.75 -1.36
C ARG A 72 2.83 -19.52 -0.55
N ILE A 73 3.36 -19.39 0.67
CA ILE A 73 3.08 -18.28 1.57
C ILE A 73 4.09 -17.14 1.33
N TRP A 74 3.59 -15.94 1.07
CA TRP A 74 4.40 -14.76 0.81
C TRP A 74 4.68 -13.93 2.05
N GLY A 75 3.78 -13.97 3.00
CA GLY A 75 3.85 -13.30 4.28
C GLY A 75 2.63 -13.61 5.11
N VAL A 76 2.65 -13.25 6.38
CA VAL A 76 1.58 -13.53 7.34
C VAL A 76 1.06 -12.23 7.93
N ILE A 77 -0.23 -11.93 7.76
CA ILE A 77 -0.89 -10.83 8.45
C ILE A 77 -1.06 -11.24 9.91
N ARG A 78 -0.44 -10.50 10.82
CA ARG A 78 -0.43 -10.78 12.24
C ARG A 78 -1.46 -9.97 13.01
N GLY A 79 -1.75 -8.76 12.55
CA GLY A 79 -2.74 -7.88 13.15
C GLY A 79 -3.26 -6.86 12.14
N SER A 80 -4.47 -6.39 12.35
CA SER A 80 -5.07 -5.34 11.52
C SER A 80 -6.12 -4.58 12.30
N ALA A 81 -6.18 -3.28 12.10
CA ALA A 81 -7.19 -2.44 12.72
C ALA A 81 -7.72 -1.40 11.75
N ILE A 82 -8.94 -0.98 11.99
CA ILE A 82 -9.61 0.09 11.25
C ILE A 82 -10.32 0.99 12.26
N ASN A 83 -10.17 2.30 12.09
CA ASN A 83 -10.96 3.27 12.85
C ASN A 83 -11.36 4.48 12.00
N GLN A 84 -11.94 5.47 12.64
CA GLN A 84 -12.37 6.73 12.06
C GLN A 84 -11.69 7.89 12.79
N ASN A 85 -11.37 8.97 12.06
CA ASN A 85 -10.83 10.19 12.64
C ASN A 85 -11.76 10.79 13.72
N GLY A 86 -13.08 10.61 13.56
CA GLY A 86 -14.05 11.33 14.38
C GLY A 86 -14.00 12.83 14.10
N ALA A 87 -14.14 13.65 15.14
CA ALA A 87 -14.01 15.09 15.01
C ALA A 87 -12.57 15.48 14.68
N SER A 88 -12.39 16.17 13.55
CA SER A 88 -11.12 16.75 13.11
C SER A 88 -11.32 18.22 12.73
N ALA A 89 -10.23 18.96 12.51
CA ALA A 89 -10.27 20.37 12.14
C ALA A 89 -10.86 20.62 10.73
N GLY A 90 -11.03 19.57 9.92
CA GLY A 90 -11.60 19.64 8.58
C GLY A 90 -11.66 18.25 7.93
N LEU A 91 -12.40 18.13 6.82
CA LEU A 91 -12.61 16.87 6.09
C LEU A 91 -11.29 16.21 5.67
N THR A 92 -10.32 17.00 5.24
CA THR A 92 -9.03 16.54 4.72
C THR A 92 -7.91 16.58 5.76
N VAL A 93 -8.21 17.04 6.99
CA VAL A 93 -7.21 17.19 8.05
C VAL A 93 -7.06 15.88 8.81
N PRO A 94 -5.86 15.26 8.81
CA PRO A 94 -5.62 14.05 9.56
C PRO A 94 -5.81 14.25 11.08
N ASN A 95 -6.14 13.16 11.77
CA ASN A 95 -6.28 13.15 13.23
C ASN A 95 -5.19 12.24 13.83
N GLY A 96 -4.09 12.84 14.31
CA GLY A 96 -2.95 12.13 14.89
C GLY A 96 -3.36 11.13 15.99
N PRO A 97 -4.13 11.52 17.03
CA PRO A 97 -4.63 10.58 18.02
C PRO A 97 -5.45 9.42 17.46
N ALA A 98 -6.19 9.60 16.37
CA ALA A 98 -6.90 8.49 15.72
C ALA A 98 -5.93 7.57 14.98
N GLN A 99 -4.91 8.13 14.35
CA GLN A 99 -3.82 7.34 13.74
C GLN A 99 -3.07 6.54 14.81
N GLU A 100 -2.69 7.13 15.93
CA GLU A 100 -2.05 6.41 17.03
C GLU A 100 -2.89 5.22 17.48
N ARG A 101 -4.20 5.42 17.72
CA ARG A 101 -5.09 4.33 18.16
C ARG A 101 -5.17 3.18 17.17
N VAL A 102 -5.23 3.44 15.86
CA VAL A 102 -5.28 2.36 14.87
C VAL A 102 -3.97 1.60 14.78
N LEU A 103 -2.83 2.29 14.94
CA LEU A 103 -1.52 1.65 15.01
C LEU A 103 -1.37 0.78 16.27
N GLU A 104 -1.79 1.29 17.44
CA GLU A 104 -1.78 0.56 18.71
C GLU A 104 -2.65 -0.70 18.66
N GLU A 105 -3.84 -0.59 18.12
CA GLU A 105 -4.77 -1.71 18.00
C GLU A 105 -4.24 -2.81 17.07
N ALA A 106 -3.73 -2.44 15.90
CA ALA A 106 -3.13 -3.41 14.98
C ALA A 106 -1.89 -4.09 15.57
N LEU A 107 -1.05 -3.31 16.28
CA LEU A 107 0.14 -3.83 16.96
C LEU A 107 -0.25 -4.79 18.09
N ALA A 108 -1.23 -4.43 18.93
CA ALA A 108 -1.70 -5.30 20.02
C ALA A 108 -2.22 -6.64 19.49
N GLN A 109 -2.98 -6.63 18.39
CA GLN A 109 -3.46 -7.86 17.73
C GLN A 109 -2.32 -8.71 17.17
N SER A 110 -1.22 -8.08 16.74
CA SER A 110 -0.09 -8.79 16.12
C SER A 110 0.73 -9.61 17.11
N GLY A 111 0.72 -9.25 18.38
CA GLY A 111 1.53 -9.84 19.43
C GLY A 111 3.00 -9.40 19.43
N PHE A 112 3.38 -8.45 18.57
CA PHE A 112 4.73 -7.88 18.55
C PHE A 112 4.86 -6.70 19.51
N ALA A 113 6.09 -6.48 20.01
CA ALA A 113 6.42 -5.24 20.71
C ALA A 113 6.63 -4.09 19.70
N PRO A 114 6.48 -2.82 20.12
CA PRO A 114 6.71 -1.67 19.24
C PRO A 114 8.06 -1.70 18.52
N ALA A 115 9.13 -2.04 19.24
CA ALA A 115 10.49 -2.12 18.70
C ALA A 115 10.74 -3.30 17.75
N ASP A 116 9.80 -4.24 17.64
CA ASP A 116 9.90 -5.37 16.71
C ASP A 116 9.50 -4.97 15.28
N VAL A 117 8.75 -3.89 15.10
CA VAL A 117 8.38 -3.40 13.78
C VAL A 117 9.59 -2.73 13.14
N ASP A 118 10.19 -3.36 12.13
CA ASP A 118 11.42 -2.91 11.49
C ASP A 118 11.15 -1.76 10.49
N TYR A 119 10.00 -1.81 9.83
CA TYR A 119 9.67 -0.91 8.72
C TYR A 119 8.19 -0.50 8.75
N LEU A 120 7.93 0.78 8.47
CA LEU A 120 6.61 1.29 8.19
C LEU A 120 6.51 1.71 6.71
N GLU A 121 5.68 1.01 5.98
CA GLU A 121 5.15 1.49 4.71
C GLU A 121 4.06 2.50 5.04
N ALA A 122 4.41 3.76 5.03
CA ALA A 122 3.54 4.85 5.44
C ALA A 122 2.45 5.13 4.41
N HIS A 123 1.37 5.75 4.85
CA HIS A 123 0.45 6.39 3.91
C HIS A 123 1.20 7.43 3.07
N GLY A 124 1.99 8.30 3.67
CA GLY A 124 3.03 9.10 3.04
C GLY A 124 2.63 9.66 1.68
N ALA A 125 1.63 10.52 1.64
CA ALA A 125 1.09 11.06 0.39
C ALA A 125 1.94 12.18 -0.22
N GLY A 126 2.91 12.72 0.51
CA GLY A 126 3.71 13.87 0.09
C GLY A 126 3.03 15.19 0.41
N SER A 127 2.31 15.27 1.52
CA SER A 127 1.64 16.49 1.93
C SER A 127 2.36 17.14 3.11
N ALA A 128 2.55 18.47 3.03
CA ALA A 128 3.25 19.25 4.05
C ALA A 128 2.62 19.16 5.45
N LEU A 129 1.32 18.86 5.54
CA LEU A 129 0.60 18.71 6.80
C LEU A 129 0.46 17.26 7.24
N GLY A 130 0.10 16.38 6.30
CA GLY A 130 -0.26 14.99 6.61
C GLY A 130 0.93 14.13 7.00
N ASP A 131 2.02 14.26 6.27
CA ASP A 131 3.23 13.47 6.50
C ASP A 131 3.81 13.68 7.92
N PRO A 132 3.94 14.93 8.44
CA PRO A 132 4.39 15.14 9.81
C PRO A 132 3.47 14.54 10.87
N ILE A 133 2.16 14.65 10.71
CA ILE A 133 1.17 14.08 11.65
C ILE A 133 1.31 12.55 11.69
N GLU A 134 1.43 11.91 10.53
CA GLU A 134 1.63 10.46 10.45
C GLU A 134 2.91 10.02 11.14
N ILE A 135 4.02 10.71 10.88
CA ILE A 135 5.32 10.35 11.48
C ILE A 135 5.32 10.54 12.99
N GLN A 136 4.67 11.58 13.50
CA GLN A 136 4.50 11.77 14.94
C GLN A 136 3.68 10.62 15.56
N ALA A 137 2.56 10.24 14.96
CA ALA A 137 1.73 9.12 15.41
C ALA A 137 2.51 7.79 15.36
N ALA A 138 3.22 7.52 14.26
CA ALA A 138 4.05 6.32 14.12
C ALA A 138 5.16 6.26 15.17
N SER A 139 5.83 7.39 15.43
CA SER A 139 6.86 7.51 16.46
C SER A 139 6.29 7.30 17.86
N ALA A 140 5.13 7.86 18.17
CA ALA A 140 4.46 7.68 19.44
C ALA A 140 4.11 6.21 19.75
N VAL A 141 3.86 5.40 18.73
CA VAL A 141 3.51 3.98 18.88
C VAL A 141 4.72 3.08 18.70
N TYR A 142 5.34 3.07 17.53
CA TYR A 142 6.44 2.17 17.19
C TYR A 142 7.81 2.62 17.73
N GLY A 143 7.91 3.87 18.20
CA GLY A 143 9.11 4.40 18.84
C GLY A 143 9.28 3.97 20.30
N ARG A 144 8.26 3.43 20.95
CA ARG A 144 8.30 3.07 22.38
C ARG A 144 9.32 1.97 22.66
N GLY A 145 10.26 2.25 23.55
CA GLY A 145 11.30 1.29 23.94
C GLY A 145 12.27 0.93 22.81
N ARG A 146 12.30 1.70 21.74
CA ARG A 146 13.20 1.46 20.60
C ARG A 146 14.61 1.91 20.94
N PRO A 147 15.63 1.07 20.69
CA PRO A 147 17.04 1.47 20.83
C PRO A 147 17.41 2.55 19.79
N ASP A 148 18.28 3.47 20.15
CA ASP A 148 18.71 4.59 19.28
C ASP A 148 19.40 4.12 18.00
N ASP A 149 20.08 2.98 18.03
CA ASP A 149 20.76 2.37 16.89
C ASP A 149 19.83 1.59 15.95
N ARG A 150 18.56 1.43 16.33
CA ARG A 150 17.54 0.71 15.55
C ARG A 150 16.30 1.57 15.29
N PRO A 151 16.42 2.68 14.57
CA PRO A 151 15.25 3.52 14.24
C PRO A 151 14.23 2.75 13.41
N LEU A 152 12.95 3.14 13.53
CA LEU A 152 11.91 2.67 12.61
C LEU A 152 12.22 3.16 11.20
N LEU A 153 12.38 2.23 10.26
CA LEU A 153 12.61 2.58 8.86
C LEU A 153 11.29 2.97 8.18
N LEU A 154 11.35 4.01 7.36
CA LEU A 154 10.16 4.58 6.70
C LEU A 154 10.30 4.60 5.19
N GLY A 155 9.18 4.40 4.50
CA GLY A 155 9.05 4.63 3.07
C GLY A 155 7.59 4.68 2.64
N SER A 156 7.35 5.05 1.39
CA SER A 156 6.04 5.05 0.76
C SER A 156 6.17 4.73 -0.73
N VAL A 157 5.40 3.77 -1.19
CA VAL A 157 5.34 3.38 -2.61
C VAL A 157 4.78 4.49 -3.49
N LYS A 158 4.07 5.45 -2.89
CA LYS A 158 3.43 6.55 -3.64
C LYS A 158 4.44 7.46 -4.34
N ALA A 159 5.65 7.56 -3.83
CA ALA A 159 6.72 8.26 -4.53
C ALA A 159 7.10 7.56 -5.86
N ASN A 160 6.96 6.22 -5.95
CA ASN A 160 7.33 5.43 -7.11
C ASN A 160 6.23 5.34 -8.18
N ILE A 161 4.98 5.13 -7.75
CA ILE A 161 3.86 4.81 -8.65
C ILE A 161 2.68 5.78 -8.53
N GLY A 162 2.83 6.86 -7.77
CA GLY A 162 1.74 7.79 -7.47
C GLY A 162 0.75 7.23 -6.43
N HIS A 163 -0.25 8.01 -6.13
CA HIS A 163 -1.31 7.64 -5.20
C HIS A 163 -2.43 6.91 -5.93
N LEU A 164 -2.52 5.61 -5.73
CA LEU A 164 -3.55 4.74 -6.33
C LEU A 164 -4.91 4.85 -5.61
N GLU A 165 -5.12 5.86 -4.80
CA GLU A 165 -6.38 6.15 -4.09
C GLU A 165 -6.98 4.88 -3.45
N TRP A 166 -8.07 4.32 -4.02
CA TRP A 166 -8.71 3.10 -3.49
C TRP A 166 -7.86 1.83 -3.60
N ALA A 167 -6.84 1.82 -4.46
CA ALA A 167 -5.90 0.71 -4.57
C ALA A 167 -4.59 0.96 -3.80
N ALA A 168 -4.41 2.12 -3.14
CA ALA A 168 -3.15 2.49 -2.52
C ALA A 168 -2.73 1.53 -1.40
N GLY A 169 -3.64 1.15 -0.50
CA GLY A 169 -3.33 0.27 0.63
C GLY A 169 -2.88 -1.12 0.18
N ILE A 170 -3.52 -1.69 -0.85
CA ILE A 170 -3.10 -3.00 -1.38
C ILE A 170 -1.75 -2.93 -2.10
N ALA A 171 -1.47 -1.84 -2.82
CA ALA A 171 -0.17 -1.63 -3.45
C ALA A 171 0.95 -1.51 -2.41
N SER A 172 0.70 -0.77 -1.32
CA SER A 172 1.60 -0.65 -0.17
C SER A 172 1.89 -2.02 0.47
N LEU A 173 0.87 -2.83 0.70
CA LEU A 173 1.03 -4.17 1.27
C LEU A 173 1.82 -5.10 0.33
N ILE A 174 1.51 -5.12 -0.95
CA ILE A 174 2.22 -5.92 -1.95
C ILE A 174 3.70 -5.52 -2.00
N LYS A 175 4.01 -4.22 -2.09
CA LYS A 175 5.39 -3.72 -2.07
C LYS A 175 6.14 -4.15 -0.81
N THR A 176 5.49 -4.05 0.35
CA THR A 176 6.10 -4.42 1.64
C THR A 176 6.45 -5.90 1.69
N VAL A 177 5.53 -6.77 1.30
CA VAL A 177 5.76 -8.22 1.25
C VAL A 177 6.87 -8.58 0.26
N LEU A 178 6.92 -7.93 -0.90
CA LEU A 178 8.00 -8.13 -1.87
C LEU A 178 9.36 -7.68 -1.32
N ALA A 179 9.42 -6.53 -0.64
CA ALA A 179 10.64 -6.03 -0.01
C ALA A 179 11.17 -6.98 1.08
N MET A 180 10.27 -7.52 1.92
CA MET A 180 10.62 -8.54 2.92
C MET A 180 11.26 -9.78 2.26
N ARG A 181 10.65 -10.27 1.20
CA ARG A 181 11.14 -11.46 0.48
C ARG A 181 12.50 -11.22 -0.20
N GLN A 182 12.77 -10.01 -0.65
CA GLN A 182 14.06 -9.63 -1.22
C GLN A 182 15.11 -9.34 -0.13
N GLY A 183 14.72 -9.31 1.15
CA GLY A 183 15.60 -8.96 2.25
C GLY A 183 16.14 -7.53 2.15
N SER A 184 15.46 -6.66 1.39
CA SER A 184 15.92 -5.30 1.12
C SER A 184 14.75 -4.32 1.04
N ILE A 185 14.87 -3.20 1.75
CA ILE A 185 13.94 -2.09 1.70
C ILE A 185 14.42 -1.13 0.60
N PRO A 186 13.61 -0.87 -0.44
CA PRO A 186 13.99 0.05 -1.51
C PRO A 186 14.13 1.48 -0.97
N ARG A 187 14.95 2.29 -1.65
CA ARG A 187 15.11 3.69 -1.29
C ARG A 187 13.80 4.45 -1.51
N GLN A 188 13.54 5.43 -0.64
CA GLN A 188 12.54 6.46 -0.86
C GLN A 188 13.06 7.42 -1.92
N ILE A 189 12.42 7.45 -3.09
CA ILE A 189 12.76 8.42 -4.14
C ILE A 189 12.10 9.76 -3.84
N HIS A 190 12.57 10.85 -4.45
CA HIS A 190 12.10 12.23 -4.21
C HIS A 190 12.20 12.65 -2.73
N PHE A 191 13.21 12.11 -2.02
CA PHE A 191 13.57 12.51 -0.67
C PHE A 191 15.01 12.99 -0.69
N GLU A 192 15.17 14.31 -0.81
CA GLU A 192 16.46 14.99 -0.92
C GLU A 192 16.72 15.91 0.28
N ASN A 193 15.69 16.64 0.67
CA ASN A 193 15.73 17.56 1.79
C ASN A 193 14.63 17.21 2.79
N PRO A 194 14.99 16.68 3.97
CA PRO A 194 14.00 16.31 4.99
C PRO A 194 13.08 17.48 5.34
N SER A 195 11.78 17.20 5.45
CA SER A 195 10.78 18.22 5.84
C SER A 195 11.14 18.85 7.19
N GLU A 196 11.18 20.18 7.25
CA GLU A 196 11.42 20.93 8.49
C GLU A 196 10.27 20.84 9.49
N ASN A 197 9.09 20.38 9.04
CA ASN A 197 7.92 20.16 9.89
C ASN A 197 8.01 18.86 10.72
N ILE A 198 9.07 18.06 10.54
CA ILE A 198 9.34 16.82 11.25
C ILE A 198 10.64 16.98 12.06
N ASP A 199 10.55 16.78 13.38
CA ASP A 199 11.74 16.85 14.25
C ASP A 199 12.55 15.53 14.18
N TRP A 200 13.28 15.37 13.09
CA TRP A 200 14.06 14.17 12.79
C TRP A 200 15.09 13.80 13.86
N ASN A 201 15.56 14.79 14.62
CA ASN A 201 16.57 14.56 15.65
C ASN A 201 16.01 13.96 16.94
N ARG A 202 14.70 14.10 17.17
CA ARG A 202 14.02 13.64 18.39
C ARG A 202 13.20 12.38 18.18
N LEU A 203 12.85 12.07 16.94
CA LEU A 203 12.00 10.92 16.62
C LEU A 203 12.87 9.70 16.26
N PRO A 204 12.60 8.53 16.83
CA PRO A 204 13.37 7.30 16.56
C PRO A 204 12.95 6.68 15.21
N VAL A 205 12.97 7.49 14.15
CA VAL A 205 12.57 7.12 12.79
C VAL A 205 13.64 7.50 11.78
N ARG A 206 13.70 6.81 10.65
CA ARG A 206 14.63 7.12 9.56
C ARG A 206 14.03 6.77 8.20
N VAL A 207 14.00 7.71 7.27
CA VAL A 207 13.64 7.46 5.88
C VAL A 207 14.76 6.69 5.19
N THR A 208 14.40 5.68 4.40
CA THR A 208 15.36 4.88 3.62
C THR A 208 15.84 5.65 2.39
N ALA A 209 16.86 6.52 2.53
CA ALA A 209 17.39 7.33 1.44
C ALA A 209 18.24 6.52 0.41
N SER A 210 18.64 5.30 0.74
CA SER A 210 19.32 4.34 -0.12
C SER A 210 18.73 2.95 0.06
N PRO A 211 18.92 2.01 -0.88
CA PRO A 211 18.54 0.62 -0.67
C PRO A 211 19.16 0.12 0.63
N THR A 212 18.35 -0.37 1.54
CA THR A 212 18.75 -0.74 2.90
C THR A 212 18.46 -2.23 3.10
N PRO A 213 19.45 -3.05 3.49
CA PRO A 213 19.17 -4.42 3.88
C PRO A 213 18.08 -4.44 4.97
N TRP A 214 17.19 -5.44 4.93
CA TRP A 214 16.22 -5.60 6.01
C TRP A 214 16.97 -5.79 7.33
N PRO A 215 16.60 -5.09 8.41
CA PRO A 215 17.31 -5.20 9.68
C PRO A 215 17.33 -6.65 10.18
N ASP A 216 18.50 -7.10 10.64
CA ASP A 216 18.61 -8.39 11.29
C ASP A 216 17.83 -8.37 12.61
N GLY A 217 16.80 -9.19 12.69
CA GLY A 217 15.96 -9.35 13.87
C GLY A 217 16.48 -10.38 14.86
N ASN A 218 17.79 -10.70 14.89
CA ASN A 218 18.39 -11.78 15.68
C ASN A 218 17.75 -13.15 15.35
N GLY A 219 17.60 -13.45 14.06
CA GLY A 219 16.95 -14.67 13.57
C GLY A 219 15.41 -14.62 13.56
N ARG A 220 14.82 -13.48 13.87
CA ARG A 220 13.38 -13.25 13.73
C ARG A 220 13.04 -12.89 12.26
N ALA A 221 11.92 -13.41 11.78
CA ALA A 221 11.38 -13.00 10.49
C ALA A 221 11.15 -11.46 10.44
N PRO A 222 11.30 -10.83 9.28
CA PRO A 222 10.99 -9.41 9.06
C PRO A 222 9.59 -9.04 9.53
N VAL A 223 9.44 -7.89 10.20
CA VAL A 223 8.14 -7.35 10.61
C VAL A 223 7.96 -5.94 10.07
N ALA A 224 6.83 -5.69 9.45
CA ALA A 224 6.46 -4.37 8.96
C ALA A 224 5.03 -4.00 9.32
N ALA A 225 4.78 -2.70 9.35
CA ALA A 225 3.44 -2.13 9.38
C ALA A 225 3.14 -1.42 8.05
N VAL A 226 1.87 -1.41 7.67
CA VAL A 226 1.36 -0.73 6.47
C VAL A 226 0.20 0.16 6.88
N SER A 227 0.31 1.46 6.63
CA SER A 227 -0.73 2.45 6.92
C SER A 227 -1.46 2.89 5.66
N ALA A 228 -2.77 3.05 5.77
CA ALA A 228 -3.61 3.64 4.74
C ALA A 228 -4.68 4.53 5.39
N PHE A 229 -4.67 5.82 5.05
CA PHE A 229 -5.56 6.81 5.62
C PHE A 229 -6.42 7.43 4.53
N GLY A 230 -7.74 7.31 4.64
CA GLY A 230 -8.69 7.85 3.69
C GLY A 230 -9.01 9.32 3.95
N MET A 231 -9.24 10.09 2.90
CA MET A 231 -9.61 11.51 2.97
C MET A 231 -10.86 11.73 3.84
N SER A 232 -11.82 10.79 3.83
CA SER A 232 -13.03 10.86 4.65
C SER A 232 -12.82 10.44 6.11
N GLY A 233 -11.56 10.18 6.51
CA GLY A 233 -11.17 9.89 7.87
C GLY A 233 -11.14 8.40 8.27
N THR A 234 -11.35 7.49 7.35
CA THR A 234 -11.14 6.06 7.61
C THR A 234 -9.65 5.76 7.65
N ASN A 235 -9.16 5.23 8.76
CA ASN A 235 -7.76 4.81 8.92
C ASN A 235 -7.70 3.29 9.01
N ALA A 236 -6.69 2.72 8.37
CA ALA A 236 -6.38 1.29 8.45
C ALA A 236 -4.88 1.09 8.69
N ASN A 237 -4.55 0.10 9.50
CA ASN A 237 -3.18 -0.38 9.67
C ASN A 237 -3.15 -1.90 9.66
N VAL A 238 -2.12 -2.46 9.05
CA VAL A 238 -1.87 -3.91 8.98
C VAL A 238 -0.45 -4.17 9.42
N VAL A 239 -0.26 -5.09 10.38
CA VAL A 239 1.06 -5.62 10.75
C VAL A 239 1.27 -6.95 10.06
N VAL A 240 2.35 -7.05 9.30
CA VAL A 240 2.69 -8.22 8.49
C VAL A 240 4.11 -8.68 8.80
N THR A 241 4.33 -9.99 8.77
CA THR A 241 5.66 -10.59 8.91
C THR A 241 6.00 -11.45 7.69
N GLY A 242 7.29 -11.57 7.41
CA GLY A 242 7.79 -12.56 6.49
C GLY A 242 7.41 -13.97 6.95
N TYR A 243 7.38 -14.91 6.01
CA TYR A 243 7.19 -16.34 6.29
C TYR A 243 8.39 -17.11 5.77
N GLU A 244 9.07 -17.79 6.68
CA GLU A 244 10.16 -18.71 6.36
C GLU A 244 9.63 -20.14 6.53
N SER A 245 9.49 -20.83 5.42
CA SER A 245 9.24 -22.26 5.43
C SER A 245 10.57 -23.00 5.58
N ALA A 246 10.62 -24.01 6.41
CA ALA A 246 11.79 -24.90 6.52
C ALA A 246 12.14 -25.62 5.19
N GLN A 247 11.32 -25.48 4.16
CA GLN A 247 11.44 -26.15 2.86
C GLN A 247 11.51 -25.19 1.66
N SER A 248 11.50 -23.87 1.84
CA SER A 248 11.53 -22.95 0.71
C SER A 248 12.96 -22.53 0.40
N PRO A 249 13.51 -22.88 -0.78
CA PRO A 249 14.75 -22.25 -1.25
C PRO A 249 14.54 -20.75 -1.44
N PRO A 250 15.59 -19.93 -1.32
CA PRO A 250 15.49 -18.50 -1.63
C PRO A 250 14.97 -18.36 -3.06
N THR A 251 13.82 -17.75 -3.19
CA THR A 251 13.19 -17.60 -4.50
C THR A 251 13.90 -16.50 -5.25
N GLN A 252 14.80 -16.86 -6.16
CA GLN A 252 15.09 -16.00 -7.29
C GLN A 252 13.76 -15.78 -8.04
N LEU A 253 13.38 -14.53 -8.22
CA LEU A 253 12.31 -14.14 -9.15
C LEU A 253 12.88 -14.28 -10.56
N ASP A 254 13.19 -15.51 -10.98
CA ASP A 254 13.64 -15.79 -12.32
C ASP A 254 12.50 -15.50 -13.28
N GLY A 255 12.62 -14.43 -14.02
CA GLY A 255 11.75 -14.09 -15.14
C GLY A 255 10.99 -12.77 -15.08
N VAL A 256 10.90 -12.08 -13.95
CA VAL A 256 10.37 -10.70 -13.94
C VAL A 256 11.55 -9.72 -14.02
N ARG A 257 12.08 -9.53 -15.23
CA ARG A 257 12.88 -8.35 -15.51
C ARG A 257 11.93 -7.15 -15.54
N VAL A 258 11.86 -6.42 -14.43
CA VAL A 258 11.37 -5.05 -14.47
C VAL A 258 12.47 -4.26 -15.21
N PRO A 259 12.18 -3.65 -16.37
CA PRO A 259 13.18 -2.80 -17.01
C PRO A 259 13.43 -1.61 -16.09
N VAL A 260 14.56 -1.61 -15.41
CA VAL A 260 15.05 -0.42 -14.72
C VAL A 260 15.50 0.55 -15.83
N GLY A 261 14.69 1.60 -16.06
CA GLY A 261 15.16 2.71 -16.92
C GLY A 261 14.46 2.94 -18.24
N ALA A 262 13.24 2.48 -18.45
CA ALA A 262 12.41 3.08 -19.49
C ALA A 262 11.69 4.30 -18.89
N ALA A 263 12.26 5.48 -19.07
CA ALA A 263 11.51 6.72 -18.94
C ALA A 263 10.31 6.60 -19.90
N VAL A 264 9.10 6.56 -19.34
CA VAL A 264 7.88 6.72 -20.12
C VAL A 264 7.93 8.14 -20.68
N GLN A 265 8.29 8.25 -21.95
CA GLN A 265 8.16 9.52 -22.66
C GLN A 265 6.65 9.74 -22.82
N VAL A 266 6.11 10.68 -22.06
CA VAL A 266 4.79 11.23 -22.27
C VAL A 266 4.86 12.02 -23.58
N PRO A 267 4.16 11.63 -24.65
CA PRO A 267 4.13 12.43 -25.87
C PRO A 267 3.44 13.76 -25.57
N PRO A 268 3.90 14.89 -26.17
CA PRO A 268 3.28 16.18 -25.98
C PRO A 268 1.82 16.14 -26.45
N ALA A 269 0.94 16.72 -25.67
CA ALA A 269 -0.47 16.88 -25.98
C ALA A 269 -0.63 17.61 -27.34
N GLY A 270 -1.05 16.88 -28.39
CA GLY A 270 -1.28 17.47 -29.72
C GLY A 270 -1.06 16.56 -30.92
N ALA A 271 -0.58 15.33 -30.75
CA ALA A 271 -0.44 14.42 -31.89
C ALA A 271 -1.73 13.58 -32.08
N GLY A 272 -2.39 13.75 -33.24
CA GLY A 272 -3.61 13.05 -33.60
C GLY A 272 -3.48 11.52 -33.54
N ALA A 273 -4.58 10.86 -33.20
CA ALA A 273 -4.67 9.42 -33.09
C ALA A 273 -4.27 8.72 -34.39
N PRO A 274 -3.42 7.70 -34.39
CA PRO A 274 -3.21 6.87 -35.57
C PRO A 274 -4.40 5.94 -35.77
N ALA A 275 -4.77 5.81 -37.03
CA ALA A 275 -5.85 4.95 -37.51
C ALA A 275 -5.59 3.46 -37.19
N SER A 276 -6.70 2.75 -36.99
CA SER A 276 -6.88 1.32 -36.80
C SER A 276 -5.78 0.41 -37.37
N GLY A 277 -5.07 -0.28 -36.51
CA GLY A 277 -4.20 -1.41 -36.83
C GLY A 277 -4.46 -2.56 -35.85
N ALA A 278 -4.59 -3.75 -36.42
CA ALA A 278 -4.94 -5.05 -35.87
C ALA A 278 -4.76 -5.24 -34.34
N CYS A 279 -5.86 -5.60 -33.70
CA CYS A 279 -5.93 -5.97 -32.29
C CYS A 279 -5.01 -7.16 -32.00
N ALA A 280 -3.99 -6.95 -31.14
CA ALA A 280 -3.21 -8.02 -30.56
C ALA A 280 -4.10 -8.98 -29.75
N PRO A 281 -3.73 -10.26 -29.58
CA PRO A 281 -4.57 -11.25 -28.90
C PRO A 281 -4.95 -10.77 -27.52
N ARG A 282 -6.25 -10.78 -27.24
CA ARG A 282 -6.83 -10.31 -25.98
C ARG A 282 -6.28 -11.15 -24.83
N ASN A 283 -5.48 -10.54 -23.97
CA ASN A 283 -5.07 -11.16 -22.71
C ASN A 283 -6.30 -11.48 -21.87
N LEU A 284 -6.29 -12.66 -21.25
CA LEU A 284 -7.34 -13.10 -20.35
C LEU A 284 -7.58 -12.02 -19.27
N ARG A 285 -8.81 -11.54 -19.18
CA ARG A 285 -9.21 -10.58 -18.13
C ARG A 285 -10.02 -11.32 -17.09
N LEU A 286 -9.60 -11.22 -15.82
CA LEU A 286 -10.33 -11.81 -14.71
C LEU A 286 -11.39 -10.82 -14.22
N LEU A 287 -12.67 -11.21 -14.33
CA LEU A 287 -13.79 -10.51 -13.71
C LEU A 287 -14.21 -11.28 -12.46
N SER A 288 -14.05 -10.68 -11.28
CA SER A 288 -14.53 -11.29 -10.04
C SER A 288 -15.95 -10.83 -9.75
N LEU A 289 -16.85 -11.79 -9.51
CA LEU A 289 -18.25 -11.55 -9.17
C LEU A 289 -18.52 -12.08 -7.75
N SER A 290 -19.31 -11.35 -6.97
CA SER A 290 -19.78 -11.80 -5.66
C SER A 290 -21.26 -11.53 -5.47
N ALA A 291 -21.95 -12.41 -4.74
CA ALA A 291 -23.35 -12.22 -4.40
C ALA A 291 -23.69 -12.95 -3.09
N LYS A 292 -24.85 -12.58 -2.49
CA LYS A 292 -25.31 -13.12 -1.19
C LYS A 292 -25.70 -14.59 -1.23
N SER A 293 -25.89 -15.18 -2.41
CA SER A 293 -26.23 -16.61 -2.58
C SER A 293 -25.70 -17.14 -3.90
N GLY A 294 -25.52 -18.47 -4.00
CA GLY A 294 -25.10 -19.13 -5.22
C GLY A 294 -26.05 -18.91 -6.41
N ALA A 295 -27.33 -18.78 -6.17
CA ALA A 295 -28.32 -18.48 -7.21
C ALA A 295 -28.17 -17.03 -7.73
N ALA A 296 -28.00 -16.07 -6.82
CA ALA A 296 -27.76 -14.68 -7.19
C ALA A 296 -26.41 -14.50 -7.91
N LEU A 297 -25.39 -15.28 -7.56
CA LEU A 297 -24.08 -15.25 -8.24
C LEU A 297 -24.20 -15.78 -9.67
N ARG A 298 -24.93 -16.89 -9.91
CA ARG A 298 -25.19 -17.40 -11.25
C ARG A 298 -25.94 -16.38 -12.11
N GLY A 299 -27.05 -15.81 -11.61
CA GLY A 299 -27.81 -14.81 -12.33
C GLY A 299 -27.03 -13.52 -12.62
N LEU A 300 -26.03 -13.19 -11.77
CA LEU A 300 -25.13 -12.08 -12.04
C LEU A 300 -24.13 -12.43 -13.15
N ALA A 301 -23.57 -13.63 -13.11
CA ALA A 301 -22.64 -14.12 -14.13
C ALA A 301 -23.29 -14.21 -15.51
N GLU A 302 -24.54 -14.71 -15.59
CA GLU A 302 -25.33 -14.79 -16.83
C GLU A 302 -25.55 -13.40 -17.45
N ARG A 303 -25.98 -12.41 -16.65
CA ARG A 303 -26.16 -11.03 -17.12
C ARG A 303 -24.87 -10.37 -17.62
N TYR A 304 -23.73 -10.68 -16.98
CA TYR A 304 -22.44 -10.17 -17.47
C TYR A 304 -22.00 -10.85 -18.76
N ALA A 305 -22.26 -12.16 -18.92
CA ALA A 305 -21.99 -12.86 -20.16
C ALA A 305 -22.81 -12.28 -21.32
N GLU A 306 -24.13 -12.10 -21.12
CA GLU A 306 -25.00 -11.45 -22.10
C GLU A 306 -24.54 -10.02 -22.46
N TRP A 307 -24.12 -9.24 -21.46
CA TRP A 307 -23.62 -7.89 -21.67
C TRP A 307 -22.31 -7.87 -22.47
N LEU A 308 -21.40 -8.81 -22.23
CA LEU A 308 -20.15 -8.95 -22.97
C LEU A 308 -20.39 -9.35 -24.43
N ASP A 309 -21.30 -10.29 -24.66
CA ASP A 309 -21.69 -10.71 -26.02
C ASP A 309 -22.28 -9.55 -26.84
N LEU A 310 -23.00 -8.62 -26.20
CA LEU A 310 -23.53 -7.41 -26.84
C LEU A 310 -22.47 -6.35 -27.16
N GLN A 311 -21.28 -6.43 -26.58
CA GLN A 311 -20.18 -5.49 -26.86
C GLN A 311 -19.24 -5.98 -27.96
N ASP A 312 -19.29 -7.26 -28.31
CA ASP A 312 -18.48 -7.88 -29.37
C ASP A 312 -19.19 -7.92 -30.75
N GLY A 313 -20.40 -7.43 -30.82
CA GLY A 313 -21.19 -7.23 -32.06
C GLY A 313 -21.24 -5.77 -32.48
#